data_3d1751457322d19fc94dfb216610ffd2
#
_entry.id   3d1751457322d19fc94dfb216610ffd2
#
_cell.length_a   1.000
_cell.length_b   1.000
_cell.length_c   1.000
_cell.angle_alpha   90.00
_cell.angle_beta   90.00
_cell.angle_gamma   90.00
#
_symmetry.space_group_name_H-M   'P 1'
#
loop_
_entity.id
_entity.type
_entity.pdbx_description
1 polymer ?
#
loop_
_entity_poly.entity_id
_entity_poly.type
_entity_poly.pdbx_seq_one_letter_code
_entity_poly.pdbx_strand_id
1 'polypeptide(L)'
;MKTGLITSDTYQNHNTGDGHPEKIDRVTVVIDNFKKLDNKDLVWKKPSKFDRSLLEITHNSDYINFVEKSFPEKGLSFLDGDTIVSPGSKDATSDAVGSIIAAID
;
A
#
# COMPACT_ATOMS: atom_id res chain seq x y z
N MET A 1 8.90 -18.48 18.63
CA MET A 1 7.67 -17.81 18.19
C MET A 1 7.88 -17.26 16.78
N LYS A 2 6.93 -17.44 15.89
CA LYS A 2 7.01 -16.91 14.53
C LYS A 2 6.32 -15.55 14.43
N THR A 3 6.91 -14.66 13.64
CA THR A 3 6.32 -13.34 13.34
C THR A 3 6.13 -13.23 11.83
N GLY A 4 4.90 -12.94 11.42
CA GLY A 4 4.59 -12.74 10.01
C GLY A 4 4.91 -11.31 9.58
N LEU A 5 5.58 -11.18 8.45
CA LEU A 5 5.83 -9.90 7.79
C LEU A 5 5.11 -9.93 6.45
N ILE A 6 4.17 -9.02 6.26
CA ILE A 6 3.36 -8.98 5.04
C ILE A 6 3.72 -7.73 4.26
N THR A 7 4.14 -7.91 3.02
CA THR A 7 4.54 -6.79 2.17
C THR A 7 4.26 -7.11 0.70
N SER A 8 4.33 -6.08 -0.13
CA SER A 8 4.18 -6.21 -1.58
C SER A 8 5.14 -5.26 -2.28
N ASP A 9 5.64 -5.68 -3.44
CA ASP A 9 6.47 -4.82 -4.28
C ASP A 9 5.71 -3.60 -4.81
N THR A 10 4.37 -3.65 -4.81
CA THR A 10 3.55 -2.53 -5.27
C THR A 10 3.70 -1.29 -4.39
N TYR A 11 4.10 -1.46 -3.12
CA TYR A 11 4.30 -0.31 -2.23
C TYR A 11 5.41 0.60 -2.71
N GLN A 12 6.37 0.08 -3.46
CA GLN A 12 7.46 0.84 -4.04
C GLN A 12 7.04 1.63 -5.28
N ASN A 13 5.80 1.46 -5.74
CA ASN A 13 5.25 2.18 -6.89
C ASN A 13 4.31 3.31 -6.49
N HIS A 14 4.11 3.53 -5.19
CA HIS A 14 3.30 4.65 -4.70
C HIS A 14 4.18 5.91 -4.68
N ASN A 15 4.26 6.56 -5.83
CA ASN A 15 5.06 7.76 -6.00
C ASN A 15 4.21 9.00 -5.65
N THR A 16 4.67 9.77 -4.68
CA THR A 16 3.99 10.99 -4.20
C THR A 16 4.67 12.26 -4.66
N GLY A 17 5.71 12.13 -5.51
CA GLY A 17 6.48 13.26 -5.99
C GLY A 17 7.72 13.53 -5.15
N ASP A 18 8.62 14.33 -5.72
CA ASP A 18 9.89 14.66 -5.04
C ASP A 18 9.64 15.54 -3.83
N GLY A 19 10.36 15.26 -2.75
CA GLY A 19 10.31 16.07 -1.53
C GLY A 19 9.11 15.84 -0.62
N HIS A 20 8.19 14.94 -0.98
CA HIS A 20 7.05 14.63 -0.12
C HIS A 20 7.48 13.75 1.06
N PRO A 21 6.97 13.99 2.30
CA PRO A 21 7.32 13.15 3.47
C PRO A 21 6.90 11.70 3.31
N GLU A 22 5.76 11.42 2.70
CA GLU A 22 5.36 10.05 2.35
C GLU A 22 6.08 9.67 1.07
N LYS A 23 7.09 8.83 1.17
CA LYS A 23 7.93 8.47 0.02
C LYS A 23 8.31 7.00 0.04
N ILE A 24 8.67 6.49 -1.13
CA ILE A 24 9.00 5.07 -1.36
C ILE A 24 10.11 4.61 -0.43
N ASP A 25 11.11 5.45 -0.16
CA ASP A 25 12.25 5.10 0.69
C ASP A 25 11.83 4.63 2.08
N ARG A 26 10.70 5.10 2.60
CA ARG A 26 10.24 4.70 3.93
C ARG A 26 9.99 3.19 4.02
N VAL A 27 9.32 2.62 3.02
CA VAL A 27 9.05 1.19 3.01
C VAL A 27 10.31 0.41 2.62
N THR A 28 11.08 0.89 1.68
CA THR A 28 12.29 0.22 1.21
C THR A 28 13.31 0.04 2.34
N VAL A 29 13.55 1.09 3.13
CA VAL A 29 14.47 1.03 4.27
C VAL A 29 14.01 0.01 5.30
N VAL A 30 12.73 -0.03 5.62
CA VAL A 30 12.19 -0.98 6.60
C VAL A 30 12.35 -2.42 6.10
N ILE A 31 11.97 -2.69 4.86
CA ILE A 31 12.08 -4.04 4.28
C ILE A 31 13.53 -4.51 4.24
N ASP A 32 14.45 -3.66 3.78
CA ASP A 32 15.86 -4.02 3.67
C ASP A 32 16.47 -4.34 5.04
N ASN A 33 16.09 -3.58 6.07
CA ASN A 33 16.59 -3.85 7.42
C ASN A 33 16.05 -5.16 7.99
N PHE A 34 14.79 -5.49 7.76
CA PHE A 34 14.25 -6.78 8.18
C PHE A 34 14.94 -7.95 7.46
N LYS A 35 15.24 -7.81 6.17
CA LYS A 35 15.93 -8.85 5.42
C LYS A 35 17.35 -9.08 5.93
N LYS A 36 18.02 -8.03 6.39
CA LYS A 36 19.38 -8.14 6.94
C LYS A 36 19.44 -8.91 8.26
N LEU A 37 18.34 -8.99 9.00
CA LEU A 37 18.30 -9.70 10.27
C LEU A 37 18.48 -11.22 10.07
N ASP A 38 18.11 -11.75 8.91
CA ASP A 38 18.21 -13.19 8.60
C ASP A 38 17.71 -14.08 9.75
N ASN A 39 16.58 -13.70 10.32
CA ASN A 39 15.99 -14.38 11.47
C ASN A 39 14.97 -15.41 11.00
N LYS A 40 15.15 -16.67 11.41
CA LYS A 40 14.27 -17.79 11.02
C LYS A 40 12.85 -17.66 11.55
N ASP A 41 12.65 -16.85 12.56
CA ASP A 41 11.32 -16.61 13.13
C ASP A 41 10.50 -15.58 12.36
N LEU A 42 11.12 -14.93 11.37
CA LEU A 42 10.42 -13.99 10.48
C LEU A 42 9.90 -14.74 9.26
N VAL A 43 8.59 -14.71 9.07
CA VAL A 43 7.91 -15.39 7.96
C VAL A 43 7.32 -14.35 7.02
N TRP A 44 7.82 -14.29 5.80
CA TRP A 44 7.36 -13.36 4.79
C TRP A 44 6.11 -13.89 4.11
N LYS A 45 5.09 -13.06 4.00
CA LYS A 45 3.82 -13.39 3.36
C LYS A 45 3.41 -12.29 2.40
N LYS A 46 2.55 -12.64 1.45
CA LYS A 46 1.98 -11.69 0.50
C LYS A 46 0.59 -11.26 0.98
N PRO A 47 0.12 -10.08 0.51
CA PRO A 47 -1.25 -9.65 0.78
C PRO A 47 -2.26 -10.65 0.24
N SER A 48 -3.42 -10.74 0.89
CA SER A 48 -4.57 -11.44 0.37
C SER A 48 -5.15 -10.67 -0.82
N LYS A 49 -5.93 -11.36 -1.66
CA LYS A 49 -6.61 -10.73 -2.78
C LYS A 49 -7.52 -9.61 -2.27
N PHE A 50 -7.42 -8.45 -2.91
CA PHE A 50 -8.25 -7.30 -2.58
C PHE A 50 -9.70 -7.53 -3.02
N ASP A 51 -10.62 -7.21 -2.12
CA ASP A 51 -12.05 -7.22 -2.41
C ASP A 51 -12.60 -5.82 -2.17
N ARG A 52 -13.01 -5.15 -3.25
CA ARG A 52 -13.50 -3.80 -3.22
C ARG A 52 -14.71 -3.63 -2.29
N SER A 53 -15.53 -4.65 -2.16
CA SER A 53 -16.73 -4.60 -1.31
C SER A 53 -16.41 -4.34 0.17
N LEU A 54 -15.20 -4.71 0.62
CA LEU A 54 -14.77 -4.46 1.99
C LEU A 54 -14.66 -2.96 2.30
N LEU A 55 -14.38 -2.14 1.29
CA LEU A 55 -14.28 -0.69 1.48
C LEU A 55 -15.63 -0.07 1.83
N GLU A 56 -16.73 -0.67 1.41
CA GLU A 56 -18.08 -0.16 1.66
C GLU A 56 -18.51 -0.28 3.10
N ILE A 57 -17.77 -1.05 3.91
CA ILE A 57 -18.02 -1.17 5.35
C ILE A 57 -17.72 0.16 6.06
N THR A 58 -16.69 0.89 5.62
CA THR A 58 -16.21 2.10 6.28
C THR A 58 -16.33 3.37 5.43
N HIS A 59 -16.55 3.23 4.12
CA HIS A 59 -16.62 4.36 3.18
C HIS A 59 -17.90 4.28 2.35
N ASN A 60 -18.49 5.42 2.03
CA ASN A 60 -19.62 5.43 1.11
C ASN A 60 -19.14 5.26 -0.34
N SER A 61 -20.07 4.85 -1.21
CA SER A 61 -19.75 4.55 -2.61
C SER A 61 -19.21 5.76 -3.38
N ASP A 62 -19.71 6.94 -3.07
CA ASP A 62 -19.28 8.17 -3.76
C ASP A 62 -17.82 8.48 -3.47
N TYR A 63 -17.40 8.30 -2.22
CA TYR A 63 -16.00 8.50 -1.82
C TYR A 63 -15.08 7.46 -2.49
N ILE A 64 -15.50 6.20 -2.49
CA ILE A 64 -14.72 5.12 -3.13
C ILE A 64 -14.54 5.43 -4.62
N ASN A 65 -15.63 5.83 -5.31
CA ASN A 65 -15.57 6.19 -6.72
C ASN A 65 -14.65 7.39 -6.96
N PHE A 66 -14.73 8.40 -6.08
CA PHE A 66 -13.85 9.57 -6.18
C PHE A 66 -12.37 9.17 -6.11
N VAL A 67 -12.01 8.34 -5.16
CA VAL A 67 -10.62 7.90 -5.00
C VAL A 67 -10.18 7.07 -6.21
N GLU A 68 -11.01 6.14 -6.67
CA GLU A 68 -10.69 5.29 -7.82
C GLU A 68 -10.45 6.11 -9.08
N LYS A 69 -11.24 7.16 -9.30
CA LYS A 69 -11.09 8.04 -10.46
C LYS A 69 -9.89 8.97 -10.34
N SER A 70 -9.36 9.14 -9.13
CA SER A 70 -8.22 10.04 -8.89
C SER A 70 -6.89 9.41 -9.27
N PHE A 71 -6.82 8.09 -9.42
CA PHE A 71 -5.58 7.44 -9.85
C PHE A 71 -5.32 7.76 -11.32
N PRO A 72 -4.20 8.43 -11.64
CA PRO A 72 -3.91 8.82 -13.02
C PRO A 72 -3.37 7.66 -13.83
N GLU A 73 -3.49 7.74 -15.16
CA GLU A 73 -2.85 6.77 -16.06
C GLU A 73 -1.34 7.03 -16.16
N LYS A 74 -0.94 8.27 -15.96
CA LYS A 74 0.47 8.69 -15.95
C LYS A 74 0.63 9.95 -15.14
N GLY A 75 1.84 10.16 -14.60
CA GLY A 75 2.15 11.34 -13.80
C GLY A 75 1.53 11.28 -12.41
N LEU A 76 1.25 12.43 -11.85
CA LEU A 76 0.74 12.58 -10.50
C LEU A 76 -0.65 13.22 -10.51
N SER A 77 -1.46 12.85 -9.54
CA SER A 77 -2.77 13.47 -9.29
C SER A 77 -2.89 13.82 -7.81
N PHE A 78 -3.61 14.89 -7.50
CA PHE A 78 -3.76 15.39 -6.15
C PHE A 78 -5.19 15.16 -5.67
N LEU A 79 -5.36 14.39 -4.60
CA LEU A 79 -6.65 14.25 -3.92
C LEU A 79 -6.95 15.49 -3.09
N ASP A 80 -5.92 16.05 -2.48
CA ASP A 80 -5.92 17.34 -1.79
C ASP A 80 -4.52 17.92 -1.86
N GLY A 81 -4.26 19.02 -1.15
CA GLY A 81 -2.98 19.72 -1.23
C GLY A 81 -1.77 18.90 -0.77
N ASP A 82 -2.00 17.82 -0.04
CA ASP A 82 -0.93 17.02 0.58
C ASP A 82 -1.06 15.52 0.28
N THR A 83 -2.10 15.09 -0.39
CA THR A 83 -2.34 13.69 -0.75
C THR A 83 -2.15 13.50 -2.25
N ILE A 84 -1.02 12.92 -2.62
CA ILE A 84 -0.61 12.78 -4.01
C ILE A 84 -0.58 11.29 -4.37
N VAL A 85 -1.13 10.95 -5.54
CA VAL A 85 -1.16 9.59 -6.05
C VAL A 85 -0.59 9.52 -7.45
N SER A 86 -0.11 8.33 -7.82
CA SER A 86 0.47 8.01 -9.12
C SER A 86 -0.21 6.76 -9.67
N PRO A 87 0.11 6.32 -10.89
CA PRO A 87 -0.49 5.09 -11.43
C PRO A 87 -0.31 3.87 -10.55
N GLY A 88 0.85 3.72 -9.89
CA GLY A 88 1.11 2.59 -9.00
C GLY A 88 0.41 2.67 -7.65
N SER A 89 -0.17 3.82 -7.30
CA SER A 89 -0.83 4.00 -5.99
C SER A 89 -2.07 3.13 -5.84
N LYS A 90 -2.77 2.83 -6.94
CA LYS A 90 -3.97 1.98 -6.90
C LYS A 90 -3.65 0.59 -6.38
N ASP A 91 -2.65 -0.07 -6.96
CA ASP A 91 -2.27 -1.41 -6.53
C ASP A 91 -1.66 -1.40 -5.13
N ALA A 92 -0.87 -0.38 -4.80
CA ALA A 92 -0.31 -0.23 -3.46
C ALA A 92 -1.42 -0.11 -2.41
N THR A 93 -2.44 0.70 -2.66
CA THR A 93 -3.57 0.88 -1.75
C THR A 93 -4.37 -0.42 -1.60
N SER A 94 -4.63 -1.11 -2.70
CA SER A 94 -5.36 -2.38 -2.68
C SER A 94 -4.60 -3.44 -1.90
N ASP A 95 -3.30 -3.54 -2.10
CA ASP A 95 -2.45 -4.49 -1.38
C ASP A 95 -2.33 -4.15 0.10
N ALA A 96 -2.39 -2.86 0.46
CA ALA A 96 -2.39 -2.47 1.87
C ALA A 96 -3.61 -3.03 2.60
N VAL A 97 -4.79 -2.93 1.99
CA VAL A 97 -6.01 -3.53 2.55
C VAL A 97 -5.85 -5.05 2.60
N GLY A 98 -5.38 -5.66 1.52
CA GLY A 98 -5.14 -7.10 1.45
C GLY A 98 -4.13 -7.60 2.48
N SER A 99 -3.16 -6.78 2.85
CA SER A 99 -2.18 -7.13 3.88
C SER A 99 -2.82 -7.27 5.26
N ILE A 100 -3.73 -6.37 5.61
CA ILE A 100 -4.45 -6.45 6.88
C ILE A 100 -5.34 -7.72 6.91
N ILE A 101 -6.01 -8.01 5.81
CA ILE A 101 -6.84 -9.23 5.72
C ILE A 101 -5.96 -10.48 5.89
N ALA A 102 -4.81 -10.53 5.22
CA ALA A 102 -3.88 -11.66 5.36
C ALA A 102 -3.37 -11.81 6.80
N ALA A 103 -3.16 -10.70 7.51
CA ALA A 103 -2.69 -10.73 8.88
C ALA A 103 -3.74 -11.27 9.86
N ILE A 104 -5.03 -11.01 9.59
CA ILE A 104 -6.14 -11.45 10.43
C ILE A 104 -6.43 -12.95 10.20
N ASP A 105 -6.36 -13.39 8.96
CA ASP A 105 -6.58 -14.79 8.62
C ASP A 105 -5.38 -15.65 9.06
#